data_f63f5ce9e93682bf8274ccb31d13a571
#
_entry.id   f63f5ce9e93682bf8274ccb31d13a571
#
_cell.length_a   1.000
_cell.length_b   1.000
_cell.length_c   1.000
_cell.angle_alpha   90.00
_cell.angle_beta   90.00
_cell.angle_gamma   90.00
#
_symmetry.space_group_name_H-M   'P 1'
#
loop_
_entity.id
_entity.type
_entity.pdbx_description
1 polymer ?
#
loop_
_entity_poly.entity_id
_entity_poly.type
_entity_poly.pdbx_seq_one_letter_code
_entity_poly.pdbx_strand_id
1 'polypeptide(L)'
;MREILFRGQSIDRREWYEGDLYQSRLKSVFFISYYTEYGDRMSVGVDSKTVGQYTGLLDKNGNKIFEGDILKQKTTPEFAKVNSFEWEHYGIVRFGYYDWDEGEAGYASIGWYIEPLKSVSIKPKNYLVGHIQAGLNQSDILNKYYPMEIIGNIHDNPELLKGGGEE
;
A
#
# COMPACT_ATOMS: atom_id res chain seq x y z
N MET A 1 20.59 4.62 3.29
CA MET A 1 19.97 5.21 2.09
C MET A 1 18.68 4.41 1.87
N ARG A 2 17.54 5.07 1.58
CA ARG A 2 16.29 4.35 1.30
C ARG A 2 16.43 3.55 0.00
N GLU A 3 16.02 2.29 -0.02
CA GLU A 3 15.95 1.48 -1.24
C GLU A 3 14.92 2.08 -2.19
N ILE A 4 15.32 2.33 -3.44
CA ILE A 4 14.43 2.76 -4.51
C ILE A 4 14.21 1.54 -5.39
N LEU A 5 13.00 0.99 -5.35
CA LEU A 5 12.63 -0.21 -6.05
C LEU A 5 11.25 -0.02 -6.68
N PHE A 6 11.02 -0.65 -7.81
CA PHE A 6 9.73 -0.65 -8.50
C PHE A 6 9.30 -2.09 -8.77
N ARG A 7 8.00 -2.29 -8.92
CA ARG A 7 7.45 -3.52 -9.50
C ARG A 7 6.59 -3.18 -10.71
N GLY A 8 6.36 -4.16 -11.58
CA GLY A 8 5.47 -4.05 -12.73
C GLY A 8 5.16 -5.42 -13.32
N GLN A 9 3.98 -5.57 -13.94
CA GLN A 9 3.63 -6.79 -14.66
C GLN A 9 4.21 -6.79 -16.06
N SER A 10 4.85 -7.89 -16.46
CA SER A 10 5.33 -8.08 -17.82
C SER A 10 4.18 -8.00 -18.83
N ILE A 11 4.48 -7.39 -19.99
CA ILE A 11 3.47 -7.20 -21.06
C ILE A 11 3.03 -8.53 -21.64
N ASP A 12 3.93 -9.52 -21.71
CA ASP A 12 3.73 -10.80 -22.39
C ASP A 12 3.10 -11.88 -21.50
N ARG A 13 3.59 -12.01 -20.24
CA ARG A 13 3.21 -13.11 -19.33
C ARG A 13 2.32 -12.69 -18.16
N ARG A 14 2.23 -11.38 -17.91
CA ARG A 14 1.57 -10.82 -16.71
C ARG A 14 2.16 -11.28 -15.37
N GLU A 15 3.43 -11.64 -15.39
CA GLU A 15 4.20 -11.94 -14.18
C GLU A 15 4.74 -10.66 -13.56
N TRP A 16 4.78 -10.60 -12.23
CA TRP A 16 5.35 -9.49 -11.50
C TRP A 16 6.87 -9.57 -11.44
N TYR A 17 7.52 -8.45 -11.73
CA TYR A 17 8.96 -8.27 -11.61
C TYR A 17 9.26 -7.07 -10.73
N GLU A 18 10.32 -7.20 -9.92
CA GLU A 18 10.83 -6.14 -9.04
C GLU A 18 12.26 -5.76 -9.48
N GLY A 19 12.57 -4.46 -9.48
CA GLY A 19 13.90 -3.98 -9.86
C GLY A 19 13.94 -2.47 -10.14
N ASP A 20 14.96 -2.08 -10.91
CA ASP A 20 15.15 -0.69 -11.34
C ASP A 20 14.21 -0.37 -12.50
N LEU A 21 13.45 0.71 -12.39
CA LEU A 21 12.57 1.19 -13.46
C LEU A 21 13.34 2.09 -14.44
N TYR A 22 13.21 1.82 -15.74
CA TYR A 22 13.67 2.75 -16.77
C TYR A 22 12.71 2.78 -17.96
N GLN A 23 12.72 3.90 -18.70
CA GLN A 23 11.90 4.09 -19.89
C GLN A 23 12.75 4.05 -21.15
N SER A 24 12.31 3.30 -22.16
CA SER A 24 12.92 3.31 -23.48
C SER A 24 12.64 4.64 -24.20
N ARG A 25 13.69 5.29 -24.73
CA ARG A 25 13.56 6.52 -25.49
C ARG A 25 12.80 6.36 -26.82
N LEU A 26 12.83 5.17 -27.40
CA LEU A 26 12.33 4.94 -28.75
C LEU A 26 10.86 4.49 -28.81
N LYS A 27 10.32 3.91 -27.74
CA LYS A 27 8.99 3.28 -27.79
C LYS A 27 8.06 3.65 -26.63
N SER A 28 8.45 4.55 -25.77
CA SER A 28 7.69 4.89 -24.55
C SER A 28 7.31 3.66 -23.69
N VAL A 29 8.08 2.58 -23.80
CA VAL A 29 7.90 1.35 -23.04
C VAL A 29 8.69 1.45 -21.75
N PHE A 30 8.09 1.04 -20.67
CA PHE A 30 8.74 0.92 -19.37
C PHE A 30 9.32 -0.47 -19.20
N PHE A 31 10.48 -0.55 -18.55
CA PHE A 31 11.18 -1.78 -18.27
C PHE A 31 11.55 -1.86 -16.80
N ILE A 32 11.46 -3.06 -16.24
CA ILE A 32 12.08 -3.41 -14.96
C ILE A 32 13.38 -4.16 -15.25
N SER A 33 14.48 -3.67 -14.67
CA SER A 33 15.77 -4.33 -14.69
C SER A 33 16.01 -5.03 -13.36
N TYR A 34 16.32 -6.30 -13.39
CA TYR A 34 16.47 -7.16 -12.21
C TYR A 34 17.66 -8.10 -12.37
N TYR A 35 18.09 -8.71 -11.25
CA TYR A 35 19.13 -9.73 -11.26
C TYR A 35 18.51 -11.11 -11.11
N THR A 36 18.97 -12.07 -11.91
CA THR A 36 18.62 -13.48 -11.76
C THR A 36 19.32 -14.06 -10.54
N GLU A 37 18.93 -15.27 -10.12
CA GLU A 37 19.62 -16.03 -9.07
C GLU A 37 21.09 -16.34 -9.39
N TYR A 38 21.46 -16.31 -10.69
CA TYR A 38 22.84 -16.51 -11.16
C TYR A 38 23.65 -15.21 -11.22
N GLY A 39 23.04 -14.06 -10.87
CA GLY A 39 23.68 -12.76 -10.89
C GLY A 39 23.66 -12.05 -12.24
N ASP A 40 22.97 -12.59 -13.25
CA ASP A 40 22.82 -11.93 -14.55
C ASP A 40 21.80 -10.80 -14.47
N ARG A 41 22.14 -9.66 -15.08
CA ARG A 41 21.21 -8.54 -15.19
C ARG A 41 20.31 -8.71 -16.39
N MET A 42 19.02 -8.78 -16.14
CA MET A 42 17.97 -8.92 -17.13
C MET A 42 17.05 -7.69 -17.14
N SER A 43 16.25 -7.58 -18.19
CA SER A 43 15.23 -6.53 -18.30
C SER A 43 13.99 -7.08 -18.98
N VAL A 44 12.81 -6.70 -18.44
CA VAL A 44 11.51 -7.08 -18.98
C VAL A 44 10.66 -5.85 -19.22
N GLY A 45 9.96 -5.81 -20.37
CA GLY A 45 8.98 -4.77 -20.67
C GLY A 45 7.73 -4.95 -19.81
N VAL A 46 7.30 -3.88 -19.14
CA VAL A 46 6.15 -3.92 -18.23
C VAL A 46 5.02 -2.99 -18.69
N ASP A 47 3.79 -3.36 -18.37
CA ASP A 47 2.64 -2.47 -18.56
C ASP A 47 2.77 -1.28 -17.60
N SER A 48 2.90 -0.08 -18.17
CA SER A 48 3.08 1.16 -17.41
C SER A 48 2.00 1.42 -16.36
N LYS A 49 0.79 0.88 -16.58
CA LYS A 49 -0.33 1.02 -15.64
C LYS A 49 -0.15 0.20 -14.36
N THR A 50 0.70 -0.82 -14.41
CA THR A 50 0.95 -1.72 -13.28
C THR A 50 2.20 -1.32 -12.49
N VAL A 51 2.93 -0.30 -12.95
CA VAL A 51 4.14 0.15 -12.28
C VAL A 51 3.80 0.79 -10.94
N GLY A 52 4.38 0.24 -9.88
CA GLY A 52 4.27 0.76 -8.52
C GLY A 52 5.63 0.86 -7.85
N GLN A 53 5.86 1.93 -7.10
CA GLN A 53 7.10 2.12 -6.36
C GLN A 53 7.01 1.48 -4.98
N TYR A 54 8.12 0.91 -4.52
CA TYR A 54 8.29 0.44 -3.14
C TYR A 54 8.24 1.60 -2.15
N THR A 55 7.41 1.49 -1.14
CA THR A 55 7.23 2.54 -0.11
C THR A 55 8.43 2.67 0.82
N GLY A 56 9.28 1.65 0.91
CA GLY A 56 10.32 1.50 1.92
C GLY A 56 9.84 0.79 3.18
N LEU A 57 8.58 0.32 3.22
CA LEU A 57 7.97 -0.33 4.37
C LEU A 57 7.67 -1.80 4.08
N LEU A 58 7.64 -2.60 5.15
CA LEU A 58 7.24 -3.99 5.11
C LEU A 58 5.89 -4.18 5.81
N ASP A 59 5.14 -5.16 5.37
CA ASP A 59 3.94 -5.61 6.09
C ASP A 59 4.32 -6.47 7.33
N LYS A 60 3.33 -6.89 8.10
CA LYS A 60 3.53 -7.72 9.30
C LYS A 60 4.21 -9.07 9.02
N ASN A 61 4.20 -9.54 7.77
CA ASN A 61 4.79 -10.80 7.32
C ASN A 61 6.19 -10.61 6.71
N GLY A 62 6.68 -9.36 6.63
CA GLY A 62 7.96 -9.02 6.02
C GLY A 62 7.92 -8.79 4.51
N ASN A 63 6.74 -8.71 3.91
CA ASN A 63 6.58 -8.44 2.48
C ASN A 63 6.74 -6.94 2.20
N LYS A 64 7.40 -6.60 1.10
CA LYS A 64 7.55 -5.21 0.63
C LYS A 64 6.21 -4.63 0.22
N ILE A 65 5.88 -3.44 0.74
CA ILE A 65 4.65 -2.73 0.39
C ILE A 65 4.92 -1.80 -0.79
N PHE A 66 4.18 -2.00 -1.88
CA PHE A 66 4.27 -1.19 -3.09
C PHE A 66 3.03 -0.32 -3.29
N GLU A 67 3.18 0.73 -4.07
CA GLU A 67 2.04 1.50 -4.59
C GLU A 67 1.06 0.57 -5.32
N GLY A 68 -0.23 0.78 -5.10
CA GLY A 68 -1.28 -0.08 -5.64
C GLY A 68 -1.58 -1.33 -4.81
N ASP A 69 -0.82 -1.63 -3.75
CA ASP A 69 -1.20 -2.69 -2.81
C ASP A 69 -2.46 -2.32 -2.06
N ILE A 70 -3.24 -3.33 -1.72
CA ILE A 70 -4.42 -3.22 -0.86
C ILE A 70 -4.01 -3.74 0.51
N LEU A 71 -4.06 -2.85 1.49
CA LEU A 71 -3.71 -3.13 2.86
C LEU A 71 -4.94 -3.33 3.71
N LYS A 72 -4.82 -4.24 4.66
CA LYS A 72 -5.69 -4.39 5.81
C LYS A 72 -4.93 -3.97 7.06
N GLN A 73 -5.52 -3.11 7.86
CA GLN A 73 -5.05 -2.79 9.21
C GLN A 73 -6.14 -3.16 10.23
N LYS A 74 -5.72 -3.69 11.35
CA LYS A 74 -6.63 -4.04 12.45
C LYS A 74 -5.96 -3.77 13.78
N THR A 75 -6.70 -3.25 14.75
CA THR A 75 -6.22 -3.13 16.13
C THR A 75 -5.82 -4.50 16.69
N THR A 76 -4.68 -4.54 17.39
CA THR A 76 -4.31 -5.78 18.09
C THR A 76 -5.24 -6.04 19.27
N PRO A 77 -5.43 -7.33 19.66
CA PRO A 77 -6.25 -7.68 20.81
C PRO A 77 -5.79 -7.01 22.11
N GLU A 78 -4.48 -6.83 22.29
CA GLU A 78 -3.89 -6.16 23.45
C GLU A 78 -4.32 -4.70 23.52
N PHE A 79 -4.25 -3.99 22.40
CA PHE A 79 -4.68 -2.60 22.31
C PHE A 79 -6.19 -2.46 22.50
N ALA A 80 -6.97 -3.31 21.88
CA ALA A 80 -8.43 -3.34 22.01
C ALA A 80 -8.87 -3.59 23.46
N LYS A 81 -8.18 -4.49 24.16
CA LYS A 81 -8.46 -4.81 25.56
C LYS A 81 -8.23 -3.62 26.48
N VAL A 82 -7.14 -2.87 26.29
CA VAL A 82 -6.79 -1.71 27.13
C VAL A 82 -7.69 -0.50 26.83
N ASN A 83 -8.01 -0.28 25.55
CA ASN A 83 -8.71 0.93 25.11
C ASN A 83 -10.21 0.71 24.86
N SER A 84 -10.71 -0.51 25.02
CA SER A 84 -12.11 -0.91 24.72
C SER A 84 -12.54 -0.54 23.29
N PHE A 85 -11.58 -0.59 22.36
CA PHE A 85 -11.73 -0.10 21.00
C PHE A 85 -11.12 -1.08 20.00
N GLU A 86 -11.91 -1.53 19.04
CA GLU A 86 -11.47 -2.34 17.90
C GLU A 86 -11.93 -1.68 16.61
N TRP A 87 -11.05 -1.65 15.64
CA TRP A 87 -11.38 -1.26 14.28
C TRP A 87 -10.57 -2.05 13.24
N GLU A 88 -11.10 -2.08 12.06
CA GLU A 88 -10.49 -2.70 10.90
C GLU A 88 -10.63 -1.75 9.72
N HIS A 89 -9.52 -1.50 9.05
CA HIS A 89 -9.43 -0.55 7.94
C HIS A 89 -8.84 -1.24 6.71
N TYR A 90 -9.39 -0.91 5.54
CA TYR A 90 -8.91 -1.38 4.25
C TYR A 90 -8.63 -0.17 3.37
N GLY A 91 -7.52 -0.20 2.66
CA GLY A 91 -7.20 0.89 1.75
C GLY A 91 -6.09 0.58 0.77
N ILE A 92 -5.97 1.43 -0.24
CA ILE A 92 -4.99 1.32 -1.31
C ILE A 92 -3.79 2.19 -0.97
N VAL A 93 -2.59 1.67 -1.17
CA VAL A 93 -1.34 2.43 -1.06
C VAL A 93 -1.21 3.38 -2.23
N ARG A 94 -1.07 4.68 -1.93
CA ARG A 94 -0.89 5.76 -2.90
C ARG A 94 0.28 6.66 -2.53
N PHE A 95 0.83 7.33 -3.54
CA PHE A 95 1.74 8.45 -3.35
C PHE A 95 1.11 9.73 -3.86
N GLY A 96 1.14 10.79 -3.08
CA GLY A 96 0.58 12.08 -3.49
C GLY A 96 0.29 13.01 -2.33
N TYR A 97 -0.54 13.97 -2.63
CA TYR A 97 -1.08 14.91 -1.65
C TYR A 97 -2.20 14.23 -0.87
N TYR A 98 -2.14 14.32 0.44
CA TYR A 98 -3.22 13.89 1.33
C TYR A 98 -3.43 14.88 2.46
N ASP A 99 -4.69 15.04 2.81
CA ASP A 99 -5.15 15.84 3.93
C ASP A 99 -5.66 14.89 5.02
N TRP A 100 -5.22 15.06 6.24
CA TRP A 100 -5.56 14.16 7.34
C TRP A 100 -6.29 14.85 8.48
N ASP A 101 -6.75 16.07 8.24
CA ASP A 101 -7.61 16.78 9.17
C ASP A 101 -8.82 17.37 8.42
N GLU A 102 -10.00 16.83 8.69
CA GLU A 102 -11.28 17.42 8.24
C GLU A 102 -11.65 18.68 9.05
N GLY A 103 -10.77 19.16 9.92
CA GLY A 103 -10.97 20.31 10.79
C GLY A 103 -10.38 21.62 10.28
N GLU A 104 -10.59 22.69 11.01
CA GLU A 104 -10.31 24.09 10.65
C GLU A 104 -8.81 24.44 10.45
N ALA A 105 -7.88 23.52 10.67
CA ALA A 105 -6.43 23.72 10.52
C ALA A 105 -5.76 22.58 9.77
N GLY A 106 -6.34 22.14 8.64
CA GLY A 106 -5.89 21.00 7.87
C GLY A 106 -4.37 20.92 7.65
N TYR A 107 -3.76 19.82 8.05
CA TYR A 107 -2.38 19.53 7.76
C TYR A 107 -2.30 18.70 6.49
N ALA A 108 -1.87 19.34 5.43
CA ALA A 108 -1.65 18.69 4.16
C ALA A 108 -0.20 18.21 4.04
N SER A 109 -0.01 17.02 3.52
CA SER A 109 1.31 16.44 3.30
C SER A 109 1.42 15.80 1.92
N ILE A 110 2.65 15.67 1.43
CA ILE A 110 2.95 14.90 0.22
C ILE A 110 3.77 13.68 0.66
N GLY A 111 3.30 12.50 0.32
CA GLY A 111 3.98 11.27 0.69
C GLY A 111 3.16 10.03 0.38
N TRP A 112 3.55 8.93 0.98
CA TRP A 112 2.80 7.69 0.95
C TRP A 112 1.61 7.77 1.90
N TYR A 113 0.45 7.35 1.45
CA TYR A 113 -0.76 7.29 2.26
C TYR A 113 -1.62 6.08 1.88
N ILE A 114 -2.61 5.78 2.71
CA ILE A 114 -3.61 4.75 2.45
C ILE A 114 -4.91 5.45 2.05
N GLU A 115 -5.32 5.29 0.78
CA GLU A 115 -6.63 5.71 0.29
C GLU A 115 -7.70 4.76 0.83
N PRO A 116 -8.65 5.25 1.65
CA PRO A 116 -9.60 4.37 2.31
C PRO A 116 -10.54 3.67 1.32
N LEU A 117 -10.69 2.36 1.43
CA LEU A 117 -11.71 1.58 0.73
C LEU A 117 -12.88 1.30 1.67
N LYS A 118 -12.56 0.81 2.88
CA LYS A 118 -13.54 0.40 3.85
C LYS A 118 -12.96 0.52 5.26
N SER A 119 -13.76 1.03 6.16
CA SER A 119 -13.43 1.04 7.58
C SER A 119 -14.60 0.48 8.38
N VAL A 120 -14.32 -0.43 9.29
CA VAL A 120 -15.32 -1.05 10.16
C VAL A 120 -14.91 -0.84 11.61
N SER A 121 -15.76 -0.16 12.37
CA SER A 121 -15.62 -0.10 13.83
C SER A 121 -16.33 -1.30 14.43
N ILE A 122 -15.60 -2.14 15.14
CA ILE A 122 -16.13 -3.36 15.74
C ILE A 122 -16.67 -3.07 17.16
N LYS A 123 -16.05 -2.14 17.88
CA LYS A 123 -16.47 -1.65 19.25
C LYS A 123 -15.75 -0.35 19.62
N PRO A 124 -16.39 0.58 20.34
CA PRO A 124 -17.82 0.91 20.31
C PRO A 124 -18.20 1.65 19.03
N LYS A 125 -19.47 1.61 18.65
CA LYS A 125 -20.01 2.18 17.40
C LYS A 125 -19.83 3.71 17.22
N ASN A 126 -19.31 4.41 18.21
CA ASN A 126 -19.34 5.88 18.28
C ASN A 126 -17.97 6.57 18.18
N TYR A 127 -16.90 5.86 17.86
CA TYR A 127 -15.63 6.52 17.56
C TYR A 127 -15.50 6.74 16.06
N LEU A 128 -15.42 8.00 15.70
CA LEU A 128 -15.13 8.45 14.34
C LEU A 128 -13.80 7.83 13.87
N VAL A 129 -13.91 6.93 12.91
CA VAL A 129 -12.78 6.27 12.24
C VAL A 129 -12.05 7.25 11.30
N GLY A 130 -12.33 8.57 11.44
CA GLY A 130 -11.80 9.62 10.58
C GLY A 130 -10.30 9.88 10.64
N HIS A 131 -9.55 9.30 11.59
CA HIS A 131 -8.20 9.79 11.88
C HIS A 131 -7.04 8.91 11.46
N ILE A 132 -7.23 7.84 10.69
CA ILE A 132 -6.15 6.99 10.24
C ILE A 132 -5.96 7.05 8.71
N GLN A 133 -6.11 8.22 8.16
CA GLN A 133 -5.49 8.61 6.90
C GLN A 133 -4.05 9.08 7.13
N ALA A 134 -3.45 8.71 8.26
CA ALA A 134 -2.08 9.00 8.55
C ALA A 134 -1.20 8.44 7.43
N GLY A 135 -0.29 9.25 6.95
CA GLY A 135 0.74 8.80 6.03
C GLY A 135 1.32 7.48 6.51
N LEU A 136 1.69 6.62 5.59
CA LEU A 136 2.38 5.37 5.87
C LEU A 136 3.66 5.69 6.66
N ASN A 137 3.55 5.69 7.96
CA ASN A 137 4.62 5.99 8.88
C ASN A 137 4.94 4.73 9.68
N GLN A 138 6.17 4.28 9.53
CA GLN A 138 6.71 3.21 10.35
C GLN A 138 7.18 3.77 11.70
N SER A 139 6.27 4.28 12.53
CA SER A 139 6.62 4.35 13.94
C SER A 139 6.43 2.94 14.52
N ASP A 140 7.43 2.45 15.24
CA ASP A 140 7.40 1.13 15.92
C ASP A 140 6.14 0.96 16.78
N ILE A 141 5.62 2.07 17.30
CA ILE A 141 4.40 2.11 18.09
C ILE A 141 3.16 1.80 17.24
N LEU A 142 3.02 2.39 16.05
CA LEU A 142 1.87 2.15 15.19
C LEU A 142 1.86 0.72 14.64
N ASN A 143 3.01 0.20 14.21
CA ASN A 143 3.12 -1.19 13.74
C ASN A 143 2.82 -2.20 14.85
N LYS A 144 3.14 -1.89 16.09
CA LYS A 144 2.84 -2.76 17.22
C LYS A 144 1.34 -2.89 17.48
N TYR A 145 0.59 -1.80 17.35
CA TYR A 145 -0.83 -1.77 17.69
C TYR A 145 -1.76 -1.89 16.48
N TYR A 146 -1.25 -1.58 15.30
CA TYR A 146 -2.00 -1.53 14.03
C TYR A 146 -1.18 -2.14 12.89
N PRO A 147 -0.86 -3.43 12.97
CA PRO A 147 -0.06 -4.09 11.94
C PRO A 147 -0.77 -4.03 10.58
N MET A 148 0.01 -3.74 9.54
CA MET A 148 -0.44 -3.75 8.16
C MET A 148 -0.27 -5.15 7.57
N GLU A 149 -1.21 -5.58 6.75
CA GLU A 149 -1.18 -6.83 6.01
C GLU A 149 -1.54 -6.56 4.55
N ILE A 150 -0.70 -6.99 3.61
CA ILE A 150 -1.05 -6.97 2.20
C ILE A 150 -2.07 -8.10 1.95
N ILE A 151 -3.25 -7.73 1.44
CA ILE A 151 -4.32 -8.69 1.11
C ILE A 151 -4.55 -8.83 -0.40
N GLY A 152 -3.85 -8.05 -1.21
CA GLY A 152 -3.91 -8.05 -2.66
C GLY A 152 -3.36 -6.75 -3.24
N ASN A 153 -3.66 -6.51 -4.51
CA ASN A 153 -3.35 -5.27 -5.21
C ASN A 153 -4.46 -4.90 -6.21
N ILE A 154 -4.45 -3.65 -6.67
CA ILE A 154 -5.52 -3.12 -7.55
C ILE A 154 -5.60 -3.78 -8.92
N HIS A 155 -4.56 -4.52 -9.35
CA HIS A 155 -4.49 -5.13 -10.68
C HIS A 155 -4.95 -6.60 -10.67
N ASP A 156 -4.54 -7.34 -9.63
CA ASP A 156 -4.86 -8.77 -9.52
C ASP A 156 -6.18 -9.00 -8.77
N ASN A 157 -6.59 -8.04 -7.92
CA ASN A 157 -7.78 -8.16 -7.06
C ASN A 157 -8.76 -6.99 -7.24
N PRO A 158 -9.23 -6.70 -8.46
CA PRO A 158 -10.15 -5.59 -8.71
C PRO A 158 -11.51 -5.74 -7.99
N GLU A 159 -11.86 -6.96 -7.57
CA GLU A 159 -13.05 -7.25 -6.78
C GLU A 159 -12.99 -6.60 -5.38
N LEU A 160 -11.80 -6.46 -4.81
CA LEU A 160 -11.62 -5.83 -3.50
C LEU A 160 -11.89 -4.31 -3.54
N LEU A 161 -11.82 -3.70 -4.73
CA LEU A 161 -12.10 -2.27 -4.92
C LEU A 161 -13.60 -1.97 -4.92
N LYS A 162 -14.41 -2.96 -5.28
CA LYS A 162 -15.86 -2.87 -5.21
C LYS A 162 -16.23 -3.05 -3.75
N GLY A 163 -16.19 -1.95 -2.98
CA GLY A 163 -16.61 -1.96 -1.59
C GLY A 163 -17.90 -2.76 -1.47
N GLY A 164 -17.97 -3.69 -0.52
CA GLY A 164 -19.15 -4.51 -0.31
C GLY A 164 -20.38 -3.61 -0.21
N GLY A 165 -21.01 -3.40 -1.35
CA GLY A 165 -22.33 -2.86 -1.45
C GLY A 165 -23.26 -3.96 -1.02
N GLU A 166 -24.02 -3.66 0.00
CA GLU A 166 -25.34 -4.18 0.30
C GLU A 166 -25.49 -5.71 0.43
N GLU A 167 -25.52 -6.16 1.66
CA GLU A 167 -26.59 -7.03 2.15
C GLU A 167 -27.31 -6.33 3.29
#